data_0717188e0e6d428080ef744b7202a65c
#
_entry.id   0717188e0e6d428080ef744b7202a65c
#
_cell.length_a   1.000
_cell.length_b   1.000
_cell.length_c   1.000
_cell.angle_alpha   90.00
_cell.angle_beta   90.00
_cell.angle_gamma   90.00
#
_symmetry.space_group_name_H-M   'P 1'
#
loop_
_entity.id
_entity.type
_entity.pdbx_description
1 polymer ?
#
loop_
_entity_poly.entity_id
_entity_poly.type
_entity_poly.pdbx_seq_one_letter_code
_entity_poly.pdbx_strand_id
1 'polypeptide(L)'
;MLKKILMEVVNKLKRNDSCWCGSGKKYKKCHLEFDEKIDAIKFDPSKGQIRPPHKIINNAADIEGIKRAAVINSGALDLAGQMVRAGISTLEINDAVHNFIVSHGAHPSCLDFEGYPKSICISLNNVVCHGIPSKNEILKDGDILNIDITTDLDGYFADASRMFWVGEISDEAKKLIEVTKEIMEVGIKAAQPFHFVGDIGAACNKLAKANGFSVVTDLGGHGCGKDFHLEPFVSHDCKADTGMLLVPGMSITVEPMINAGKKQVTTDKNDGWTVRTKDGSLSAQWEKTILITETGNEVLAS
;
A
#
# COMPACT_ATOMS: atom_id res chain seq x y z
N MET A 1 30.65 5.53 -12.74
CA MET A 1 30.05 6.49 -13.71
C MET A 1 28.85 7.13 -13.01
N LEU A 2 29.06 8.32 -12.44
CA LEU A 2 28.01 9.07 -11.76
C LEU A 2 27.00 9.59 -12.79
N LYS A 3 25.78 9.07 -12.81
CA LYS A 3 24.68 9.68 -13.55
C LYS A 3 24.37 11.03 -12.90
N LYS A 4 24.64 12.11 -13.65
CA LYS A 4 24.13 13.45 -13.37
C LYS A 4 22.61 13.36 -13.24
N ILE A 5 22.10 13.57 -12.04
CA ILE A 5 20.69 13.89 -11.82
C ILE A 5 20.51 15.29 -12.41
N LEU A 6 19.92 15.34 -13.60
CA LEU A 6 19.39 16.58 -14.16
C LEU A 6 18.28 17.04 -13.21
N MET A 7 18.58 18.07 -12.41
CA MET A 7 17.52 18.86 -11.81
C MET A 7 16.71 19.46 -12.96
N GLU A 8 15.52 18.92 -13.21
CA GLU A 8 14.54 19.64 -14.03
C GLU A 8 14.33 21.00 -13.39
N VAL A 9 14.69 22.05 -14.12
CA VAL A 9 14.30 23.41 -13.77
C VAL A 9 12.80 23.49 -13.96
N VAL A 10 12.05 23.17 -12.90
CA VAL A 10 10.60 23.35 -12.89
C VAL A 10 10.36 24.84 -13.08
N ASN A 11 9.94 25.23 -14.30
CA ASN A 11 9.55 26.61 -14.57
C ASN A 11 8.45 26.99 -13.56
N LYS A 12 8.79 27.86 -12.61
CA LYS A 12 7.88 28.31 -11.56
C LYS A 12 6.64 28.96 -12.22
N LEU A 13 5.46 28.37 -12.02
CA LEU A 13 4.23 28.89 -12.57
C LEU A 13 4.00 30.35 -12.13
N LYS A 14 3.56 31.18 -13.07
CA LYS A 14 3.18 32.57 -12.77
C LYS A 14 1.75 32.60 -12.25
N ARG A 15 1.42 33.60 -11.45
CA ARG A 15 0.10 33.75 -10.78
C ARG A 15 -1.11 33.65 -11.73
N ASN A 16 -0.95 34.02 -13.00
CA ASN A 16 -2.03 34.01 -13.98
C ASN A 16 -2.02 32.80 -14.94
N ASP A 17 -1.01 31.92 -14.84
CA ASP A 17 -0.95 30.71 -15.64
C ASP A 17 -2.10 29.74 -15.26
N SER A 18 -2.40 28.78 -16.13
CA SER A 18 -3.29 27.67 -15.81
C SER A 18 -2.68 26.84 -14.67
N CYS A 19 -3.54 26.43 -13.72
CA CYS A 19 -3.06 25.63 -12.59
C CYS A 19 -2.59 24.25 -13.04
N TRP A 20 -1.52 23.74 -12.43
CA TRP A 20 -0.95 22.43 -12.71
C TRP A 20 -1.93 21.26 -12.49
N CYS A 21 -2.96 21.42 -11.66
CA CYS A 21 -3.94 20.37 -11.39
C CYS A 21 -4.95 20.10 -12.51
N GLY A 22 -4.87 20.83 -13.64
CA GLY A 22 -5.79 20.64 -14.78
C GLY A 22 -7.20 21.20 -14.60
N SER A 23 -7.50 21.93 -13.51
CA SER A 23 -8.84 22.48 -13.21
C SER A 23 -9.29 23.61 -14.16
N GLY A 24 -8.41 24.10 -15.05
CA GLY A 24 -8.67 25.27 -15.89
C GLY A 24 -8.67 26.61 -15.13
N LYS A 25 -8.55 26.61 -13.81
CA LYS A 25 -8.47 27.84 -13.00
C LYS A 25 -7.09 28.46 -13.10
N LYS A 26 -6.99 29.80 -12.91
CA LYS A 26 -5.70 30.46 -12.76
C LYS A 26 -4.99 29.98 -11.49
N TYR A 27 -3.67 29.77 -11.56
CA TYR A 27 -2.86 29.26 -10.46
C TYR A 27 -3.09 30.02 -9.15
N LYS A 28 -3.11 31.37 -9.18
CA LYS A 28 -3.39 32.23 -8.01
C LYS A 28 -4.76 32.02 -7.35
N LYS A 29 -5.72 31.41 -8.06
CA LYS A 29 -7.07 31.11 -7.57
C LYS A 29 -7.28 29.62 -7.29
N CYS A 30 -6.21 28.82 -7.32
CA CYS A 30 -6.26 27.40 -7.18
C CYS A 30 -5.17 26.91 -6.19
N HIS A 31 -3.95 26.66 -6.64
CA HIS A 31 -2.93 26.03 -5.83
C HIS A 31 -1.73 26.92 -5.45
N LEU A 32 -1.79 28.24 -5.69
CA LEU A 32 -0.69 29.13 -5.31
C LEU A 32 -0.42 29.09 -3.79
N GLU A 33 -1.47 29.25 -2.98
CA GLU A 33 -1.37 29.23 -1.51
C GLU A 33 -0.88 27.87 -0.99
N PHE A 34 -1.34 26.78 -1.61
CA PHE A 34 -0.87 25.42 -1.33
C PHE A 34 0.63 25.27 -1.60
N ASP A 35 1.12 25.71 -2.76
CA ASP A 35 2.54 25.65 -3.10
C ASP A 35 3.38 26.58 -2.23
N GLU A 36 2.90 27.79 -1.91
CA GLU A 36 3.57 28.72 -0.99
C GLU A 36 3.70 28.13 0.42
N LYS A 37 2.71 27.38 0.89
CA LYS A 37 2.76 26.67 2.18
C LYS A 37 3.85 25.59 2.18
N ILE A 38 3.97 24.81 1.09
CA ILE A 38 5.05 23.83 0.96
C ILE A 38 6.41 24.49 0.83
N ASP A 39 6.52 25.58 0.03
CA ASP A 39 7.77 26.33 -0.18
C ASP A 39 8.29 26.97 1.12
N ALA A 40 7.43 27.22 2.10
CA ALA A 40 7.82 27.75 3.41
C ALA A 40 8.47 26.68 4.31
N ILE A 41 8.31 25.39 4.00
CA ILE A 41 8.91 24.29 4.77
C ILE A 41 10.40 24.20 4.43
N LYS A 42 11.25 24.20 5.46
CA LYS A 42 12.68 23.96 5.31
C LYS A 42 12.96 22.47 5.32
N PHE A 43 13.28 21.94 4.15
CA PHE A 43 13.66 20.54 4.00
C PHE A 43 15.11 20.31 4.45
N ASP A 44 15.34 19.24 5.19
CA ASP A 44 16.68 18.79 5.61
C ASP A 44 17.13 17.60 4.71
N PRO A 45 18.07 17.83 3.77
CA PRO A 45 18.57 16.78 2.89
C PRO A 45 19.25 15.63 3.65
N SER A 46 19.81 15.89 4.85
CA SER A 46 20.46 14.83 5.65
C SER A 46 19.48 13.81 6.19
N LYS A 47 18.18 14.15 6.26
CA LYS A 47 17.07 13.29 6.61
C LYS A 47 16.35 12.70 5.39
N GLY A 48 16.86 12.94 4.19
CA GLY A 48 16.18 12.55 2.95
C GLY A 48 14.84 13.24 2.76
N GLN A 49 14.61 14.39 3.41
CA GLN A 49 13.38 15.14 3.26
C GLN A 49 13.29 15.75 1.86
N ILE A 50 12.19 15.44 1.17
CA ILE A 50 11.95 15.90 -0.20
C ILE A 50 10.53 16.45 -0.36
N ARG A 51 10.41 17.43 -1.26
CA ARG A 51 9.12 17.95 -1.70
C ARG A 51 8.43 16.93 -2.61
N PRO A 52 7.11 16.68 -2.46
CA PRO A 52 6.39 15.83 -3.41
C PRO A 52 6.26 16.52 -4.78
N PRO A 53 6.44 15.79 -5.89
CA PRO A 53 6.17 16.32 -7.22
C PRO A 53 4.66 16.45 -7.46
N HIS A 54 4.22 17.47 -8.19
CA HIS A 54 2.81 17.72 -8.48
C HIS A 54 2.10 16.52 -9.14
N LYS A 55 2.83 15.71 -9.91
CA LYS A 55 2.27 14.54 -10.65
C LYS A 55 1.61 13.48 -9.77
N ILE A 56 2.04 13.37 -8.48
CA ILE A 56 1.47 12.40 -7.52
C ILE A 56 0.36 13.00 -6.64
N ILE A 57 0.03 14.27 -6.84
CA ILE A 57 -1.07 14.94 -6.13
C ILE A 57 -2.33 14.79 -6.99
N ASN A 58 -3.32 14.15 -6.45
CA ASN A 58 -4.58 13.89 -7.12
C ASN A 58 -5.51 15.13 -7.05
N ASN A 59 -6.16 15.43 -8.16
CA ASN A 59 -7.24 16.40 -8.19
C ASN A 59 -8.57 15.73 -7.81
N ALA A 60 -9.65 16.50 -7.73
CA ALA A 60 -10.96 15.97 -7.32
C ALA A 60 -11.51 14.86 -8.24
N ALA A 61 -11.23 14.94 -9.56
CA ALA A 61 -11.65 13.89 -10.50
C ALA A 61 -10.83 12.60 -10.32
N ASP A 62 -9.52 12.73 -10.09
CA ASP A 62 -8.65 11.59 -9.79
C ASP A 62 -9.14 10.88 -8.50
N ILE A 63 -9.40 11.65 -7.44
CA ILE A 63 -9.87 11.10 -6.15
C ILE A 63 -11.20 10.35 -6.33
N GLU A 64 -12.13 10.89 -7.10
CA GLU A 64 -13.40 10.22 -7.38
C GLU A 64 -13.20 8.92 -8.19
N GLY A 65 -12.27 8.93 -9.16
CA GLY A 65 -11.88 7.74 -9.90
C GLY A 65 -11.32 6.65 -8.99
N ILE A 66 -10.38 7.01 -8.10
CA ILE A 66 -9.77 6.09 -7.12
C ILE A 66 -10.84 5.53 -6.17
N LYS A 67 -11.78 6.36 -5.70
CA LYS A 67 -12.89 5.90 -4.85
C LYS A 67 -13.77 4.87 -5.54
N ARG A 68 -14.06 5.04 -6.84
CA ARG A 68 -14.82 4.03 -7.61
C ARG A 68 -14.06 2.70 -7.71
N ALA A 69 -12.76 2.73 -7.99
CA ALA A 69 -11.93 1.53 -7.99
C ALA A 69 -11.90 0.86 -6.59
N ALA A 70 -11.80 1.66 -5.53
CA ALA A 70 -11.77 1.20 -4.14
C ALA A 70 -13.04 0.46 -3.70
N VAL A 71 -14.21 0.86 -4.20
CA VAL A 71 -15.48 0.14 -3.95
C VAL A 71 -15.43 -1.28 -4.51
N ILE A 72 -14.91 -1.44 -5.73
CA ILE A 72 -14.77 -2.77 -6.36
C ILE A 72 -13.71 -3.58 -5.62
N ASN A 73 -12.58 -2.98 -5.28
CA ASN A 73 -11.49 -3.61 -4.54
C ASN A 73 -11.96 -4.17 -3.19
N SER A 74 -12.64 -3.35 -2.39
CA SER A 74 -13.17 -3.78 -1.09
C SER A 74 -14.24 -4.88 -1.23
N GLY A 75 -15.10 -4.80 -2.26
CA GLY A 75 -16.06 -5.85 -2.57
C GLY A 75 -15.41 -7.18 -2.99
N ALA A 76 -14.27 -7.11 -3.69
CA ALA A 76 -13.48 -8.26 -4.05
C ALA A 76 -12.84 -8.94 -2.83
N LEU A 77 -12.34 -8.15 -1.86
CA LEU A 77 -11.85 -8.65 -0.57
C LEU A 77 -12.96 -9.28 0.27
N ASP A 78 -14.17 -8.69 0.28
CA ASP A 78 -15.32 -9.27 0.96
C ASP A 78 -15.71 -10.63 0.38
N LEU A 79 -15.73 -10.75 -0.95
CA LEU A 79 -15.97 -12.04 -1.63
C LEU A 79 -14.88 -13.06 -1.28
N ALA A 80 -13.61 -12.68 -1.37
CA ALA A 80 -12.50 -13.56 -1.02
C ALA A 80 -12.62 -14.09 0.41
N GLY A 81 -12.93 -13.21 1.37
CA GLY A 81 -13.12 -13.58 2.77
C GLY A 81 -14.27 -14.59 2.99
N GLN A 82 -15.40 -14.46 2.25
CA GLN A 82 -16.51 -15.39 2.32
C GLN A 82 -16.16 -16.79 1.79
N MET A 83 -15.14 -16.88 0.94
CA MET A 83 -14.69 -18.14 0.36
C MET A 83 -13.67 -18.90 1.22
N VAL A 84 -12.98 -18.22 2.14
CA VAL A 84 -11.93 -18.81 2.98
C VAL A 84 -12.51 -19.89 3.89
N ARG A 85 -12.12 -21.15 3.63
CA ARG A 85 -12.50 -22.35 4.40
C ARG A 85 -11.56 -23.50 4.12
N ALA A 86 -11.51 -24.48 5.01
CA ALA A 86 -10.76 -25.71 4.75
C ALA A 86 -11.26 -26.41 3.46
N GLY A 87 -10.32 -26.98 2.72
CA GLY A 87 -10.57 -27.75 1.50
C GLY A 87 -10.69 -26.93 0.21
N ILE A 88 -10.72 -25.61 0.27
CA ILE A 88 -10.65 -24.76 -0.94
C ILE A 88 -9.20 -24.56 -1.37
N SER A 89 -8.96 -24.50 -2.67
CA SER A 89 -7.65 -24.08 -3.19
C SER A 89 -7.53 -22.55 -3.29
N THR A 90 -6.31 -22.04 -3.16
CA THR A 90 -6.05 -20.60 -3.37
C THR A 90 -6.37 -20.17 -4.80
N LEU A 91 -6.29 -21.09 -5.79
CA LEU A 91 -6.69 -20.81 -7.17
C LEU A 91 -8.20 -20.59 -7.31
N GLU A 92 -9.06 -21.36 -6.62
CA GLU A 92 -10.51 -21.15 -6.68
C GLU A 92 -10.90 -19.76 -6.14
N ILE A 93 -10.23 -19.28 -5.10
CA ILE A 93 -10.43 -17.90 -4.60
C ILE A 93 -9.98 -16.88 -5.65
N ASN A 94 -8.78 -17.06 -6.23
CA ASN A 94 -8.28 -16.19 -7.29
C ASN A 94 -9.27 -16.08 -8.45
N ASP A 95 -9.79 -17.22 -8.94
CA ASP A 95 -10.66 -17.25 -10.13
C ASP A 95 -12.01 -16.57 -9.85
N ALA A 96 -12.56 -16.75 -8.65
CA ALA A 96 -13.78 -16.06 -8.24
C ALA A 96 -13.59 -14.55 -8.14
N VAL A 97 -12.48 -14.10 -7.52
CA VAL A 97 -12.13 -12.67 -7.40
C VAL A 97 -11.84 -12.06 -8.77
N HIS A 98 -11.10 -12.75 -9.65
CA HIS A 98 -10.90 -12.33 -11.03
C HIS A 98 -12.24 -12.06 -11.73
N ASN A 99 -13.16 -13.02 -11.70
CA ASN A 99 -14.46 -12.90 -12.33
C ASN A 99 -15.30 -11.76 -11.72
N PHE A 100 -15.21 -11.55 -10.41
CA PHE A 100 -15.88 -10.45 -9.73
C PHE A 100 -15.38 -9.11 -10.26
N ILE A 101 -14.06 -8.86 -10.27
CA ILE A 101 -13.45 -7.61 -10.73
C ILE A 101 -13.82 -7.34 -12.18
N VAL A 102 -13.66 -8.33 -13.07
CA VAL A 102 -13.98 -8.20 -14.51
C VAL A 102 -15.45 -7.94 -14.75
N SER A 103 -16.35 -8.58 -14.00
CA SER A 103 -17.80 -8.39 -14.13
C SER A 103 -18.26 -6.96 -13.74
N HIS A 104 -17.44 -6.25 -12.93
CA HIS A 104 -17.66 -4.83 -12.58
C HIS A 104 -16.98 -3.86 -13.55
N GLY A 105 -16.44 -4.35 -14.68
CA GLY A 105 -15.79 -3.52 -15.71
C GLY A 105 -14.39 -3.04 -15.32
N ALA A 106 -13.79 -3.65 -14.30
CA ALA A 106 -12.46 -3.32 -13.80
C ALA A 106 -11.44 -4.40 -14.20
N HIS A 107 -10.15 -4.13 -14.00
CA HIS A 107 -9.05 -5.04 -14.26
C HIS A 107 -8.32 -5.41 -12.94
N PRO A 108 -8.01 -6.70 -12.69
CA PRO A 108 -7.18 -7.12 -11.55
C PRO A 108 -5.71 -6.82 -11.87
N SER A 109 -5.15 -5.79 -11.25
CA SER A 109 -3.87 -5.17 -11.68
C SER A 109 -2.64 -6.03 -11.41
N CYS A 110 -2.72 -7.01 -10.52
CA CYS A 110 -1.62 -7.97 -10.32
C CYS A 110 -1.39 -8.85 -11.56
N LEU A 111 -2.45 -9.15 -12.34
CA LEU A 111 -2.34 -10.03 -13.51
C LEU A 111 -1.43 -9.42 -14.58
N ASP A 112 -0.41 -10.17 -14.97
CA ASP A 112 0.62 -9.78 -15.94
C ASP A 112 1.52 -8.60 -15.52
N PHE A 113 1.34 -8.05 -14.29
CA PHE A 113 2.23 -7.02 -13.77
C PHE A 113 3.65 -7.59 -13.61
N GLU A 114 4.59 -7.08 -14.38
CA GLU A 114 5.99 -7.56 -14.45
C GLU A 114 6.13 -9.09 -14.60
N GLY A 115 5.10 -9.73 -15.18
CA GLY A 115 5.03 -11.18 -15.39
C GLY A 115 4.41 -11.98 -14.23
N TYR A 116 3.79 -11.32 -13.23
CA TYR A 116 3.04 -12.03 -12.19
C TYR A 116 1.83 -12.77 -12.79
N PRO A 117 1.63 -14.06 -12.51
CA PRO A 117 0.74 -14.91 -13.33
C PRO A 117 -0.71 -14.99 -12.85
N LYS A 118 -1.11 -14.24 -11.82
CA LYS A 118 -2.42 -14.34 -11.16
C LYS A 118 -3.05 -12.98 -10.90
N SER A 119 -4.35 -12.98 -10.64
CA SER A 119 -5.13 -11.75 -10.47
C SER A 119 -5.01 -11.12 -9.09
N ILE A 120 -4.63 -11.91 -8.09
CA ILE A 120 -4.44 -11.50 -6.70
C ILE A 120 -3.25 -12.23 -6.09
N CYS A 121 -2.73 -11.71 -4.97
CA CYS A 121 -1.77 -12.43 -4.17
C CYS A 121 -2.47 -13.13 -2.99
N ILE A 122 -2.09 -14.39 -2.70
CA ILE A 122 -2.52 -15.12 -1.50
C ILE A 122 -1.29 -15.66 -0.79
N SER A 123 -1.03 -15.16 0.40
CA SER A 123 0.21 -15.42 1.14
C SER A 123 -0.10 -16.17 2.43
N LEU A 124 0.24 -17.48 2.47
CA LEU A 124 -0.06 -18.38 3.58
C LEU A 124 1.07 -18.44 4.60
N ASN A 125 0.73 -18.41 5.87
CA ASN A 125 1.58 -18.75 7.02
C ASN A 125 2.92 -17.97 7.04
N ASN A 126 3.99 -18.57 6.54
CA ASN A 126 5.32 -17.96 6.46
C ASN A 126 5.60 -17.23 5.15
N VAL A 127 4.62 -17.15 4.27
CA VAL A 127 4.68 -16.28 3.09
C VAL A 127 4.37 -14.86 3.53
N VAL A 128 5.30 -13.95 3.25
CA VAL A 128 5.21 -12.52 3.64
C VAL A 128 4.27 -11.77 2.70
N CYS A 129 4.51 -11.92 1.38
CA CYS A 129 3.71 -11.31 0.33
C CYS A 129 3.94 -12.01 -1.02
N HIS A 130 3.20 -11.60 -2.04
CA HIS A 130 3.28 -12.05 -3.43
C HIS A 130 3.12 -13.58 -3.60
N GLY A 131 2.43 -14.25 -2.68
CA GLY A 131 2.10 -15.68 -2.82
C GLY A 131 1.24 -15.91 -4.06
N ILE A 132 1.64 -16.87 -4.92
CA ILE A 132 0.98 -17.15 -6.20
C ILE A 132 -0.13 -18.18 -5.98
N PRO A 133 -1.41 -17.83 -6.19
CA PRO A 133 -2.53 -18.77 -6.10
C PRO A 133 -2.35 -20.04 -6.94
N SER A 134 -2.57 -21.21 -6.32
CA SER A 134 -2.34 -22.52 -6.93
C SER A 134 -3.47 -23.52 -6.63
N LYS A 135 -3.79 -24.37 -7.61
CA LYS A 135 -4.71 -25.50 -7.40
C LYS A 135 -4.19 -26.56 -6.42
N ASN A 136 -2.89 -26.56 -6.18
CA ASN A 136 -2.24 -27.52 -5.28
C ASN A 136 -2.10 -26.98 -3.86
N GLU A 137 -2.36 -25.69 -3.64
CA GLU A 137 -2.33 -25.05 -2.34
C GLU A 137 -3.75 -25.03 -1.76
N ILE A 138 -4.06 -26.07 -0.98
CA ILE A 138 -5.37 -26.27 -0.37
C ILE A 138 -5.34 -25.79 1.07
N LEU A 139 -6.27 -24.89 1.42
CA LEU A 139 -6.41 -24.35 2.77
C LEU A 139 -6.80 -25.43 3.78
N LYS A 140 -6.23 -25.36 4.98
CA LYS A 140 -6.42 -26.31 6.08
C LYS A 140 -6.72 -25.58 7.37
N ASP A 141 -7.37 -26.26 8.31
CA ASP A 141 -7.53 -25.74 9.66
C ASP A 141 -6.18 -25.37 10.27
N GLY A 142 -6.11 -24.18 10.87
CA GLY A 142 -4.89 -23.62 11.44
C GLY A 142 -4.12 -22.70 10.50
N ASP A 143 -4.44 -22.65 9.20
CA ASP A 143 -3.80 -21.71 8.27
C ASP A 143 -4.23 -20.27 8.54
N ILE A 144 -3.25 -19.35 8.46
CA ILE A 144 -3.49 -17.92 8.33
C ILE A 144 -3.07 -17.47 6.93
N LEU A 145 -3.76 -16.50 6.36
CA LEU A 145 -3.42 -16.02 5.03
C LEU A 145 -3.73 -14.53 4.87
N ASN A 146 -2.85 -13.84 4.15
CA ASN A 146 -3.13 -12.52 3.60
C ASN A 146 -3.70 -12.71 2.19
N ILE A 147 -4.76 -11.97 1.86
CA ILE A 147 -5.27 -11.82 0.48
C ILE A 147 -5.13 -10.36 0.12
N ASP A 148 -4.41 -10.11 -0.97
CA ASP A 148 -4.00 -8.82 -1.44
C ASP A 148 -4.49 -8.60 -2.88
N ILE A 149 -5.21 -7.49 -3.08
CA ILE A 149 -5.96 -7.21 -4.30
C ILE A 149 -5.75 -5.78 -4.72
N THR A 150 -5.22 -5.61 -5.93
CA THR A 150 -5.20 -4.31 -6.62
C THR A 150 -6.19 -4.32 -7.78
N THR A 151 -6.99 -3.28 -7.86
CA THR A 151 -8.02 -3.10 -8.88
C THR A 151 -7.80 -1.82 -9.66
N ASP A 152 -7.78 -1.91 -10.99
CA ASP A 152 -7.81 -0.78 -11.92
C ASP A 152 -9.23 -0.61 -12.51
N LEU A 153 -9.77 0.60 -12.38
CA LEU A 153 -10.99 1.02 -13.05
C LEU A 153 -10.73 2.32 -13.82
N ASP A 154 -10.79 2.26 -15.16
CA ASP A 154 -10.59 3.42 -16.03
C ASP A 154 -9.23 4.13 -15.82
N GLY A 155 -8.16 3.38 -15.44
CA GLY A 155 -6.83 3.91 -15.14
C GLY A 155 -6.70 4.52 -13.74
N TYR A 156 -7.62 4.21 -12.83
CA TYR A 156 -7.52 4.54 -11.42
C TYR A 156 -7.38 3.28 -10.58
N PHE A 157 -6.38 3.26 -9.71
CA PHE A 157 -5.98 2.10 -8.94
C PHE A 157 -6.38 2.23 -7.48
N ALA A 158 -6.81 1.12 -6.90
CA ALA A 158 -7.02 0.98 -5.46
C ALA A 158 -6.43 -0.35 -5.02
N ASP A 159 -5.73 -0.34 -3.89
CA ASP A 159 -4.98 -1.45 -3.35
C ASP A 159 -5.32 -1.68 -1.89
N ALA A 160 -5.57 -2.91 -1.51
CA ALA A 160 -5.80 -3.27 -0.11
C ALA A 160 -5.61 -4.76 0.13
N SER A 161 -5.19 -5.11 1.33
CA SER A 161 -5.09 -6.49 1.76
C SER A 161 -5.68 -6.73 3.15
N ARG A 162 -6.13 -7.97 3.38
CA ARG A 162 -6.67 -8.39 4.67
C ARG A 162 -6.13 -9.75 5.07
N MET A 163 -6.02 -9.95 6.41
CA MET A 163 -5.76 -11.26 6.99
C MET A 163 -7.05 -12.05 7.16
N PHE A 164 -6.97 -13.32 6.85
CA PHE A 164 -7.99 -14.33 7.08
C PHE A 164 -7.36 -15.57 7.74
N TRP A 165 -8.18 -16.46 8.26
CA TRP A 165 -7.72 -17.72 8.83
C TRP A 165 -8.77 -18.82 8.68
N VAL A 166 -8.33 -20.06 8.82
CA VAL A 166 -9.19 -21.24 8.66
C VAL A 166 -9.32 -21.96 10.00
N GLY A 167 -10.55 -22.15 10.48
CA GLY A 167 -10.84 -22.88 11.73
C GLY A 167 -10.18 -22.26 12.94
N GLU A 168 -9.61 -23.10 13.80
CA GLU A 168 -8.90 -22.66 15.00
C GLU A 168 -7.42 -22.47 14.72
N ILE A 169 -6.89 -21.28 15.04
CA ILE A 169 -5.48 -20.90 14.88
C ILE A 169 -4.79 -20.76 16.25
N SER A 170 -3.46 -20.84 16.26
CA SER A 170 -2.67 -20.71 17.50
C SER A 170 -2.79 -19.31 18.11
N ASP A 171 -2.55 -19.20 19.42
CA ASP A 171 -2.53 -17.91 20.10
C ASP A 171 -1.43 -16.98 19.58
N GLU A 172 -0.30 -17.53 19.11
CA GLU A 172 0.74 -16.76 18.41
C GLU A 172 0.21 -16.14 17.13
N ALA A 173 -0.51 -16.92 16.30
CA ALA A 173 -1.10 -16.44 15.05
C ALA A 173 -2.18 -15.39 15.31
N LYS A 174 -3.06 -15.60 16.29
CA LYS A 174 -4.07 -14.61 16.70
C LYS A 174 -3.42 -13.28 17.09
N LYS A 175 -2.43 -13.35 17.99
CA LYS A 175 -1.69 -12.16 18.44
C LYS A 175 -0.98 -11.46 17.28
N LEU A 176 -0.34 -12.22 16.38
CA LEU A 176 0.34 -11.65 15.23
C LEU A 176 -0.63 -10.87 14.33
N ILE A 177 -1.77 -11.46 13.98
CA ILE A 177 -2.80 -10.84 13.13
C ILE A 177 -3.35 -9.57 13.77
N GLU A 178 -3.75 -9.63 15.04
CA GLU A 178 -4.31 -8.49 15.79
C GLU A 178 -3.31 -7.34 15.89
N VAL A 179 -2.09 -7.64 16.34
CA VAL A 179 -1.03 -6.61 16.48
C VAL A 179 -0.62 -6.03 15.14
N THR A 180 -0.58 -6.83 14.06
CA THR A 180 -0.28 -6.31 12.72
C THR A 180 -1.36 -5.32 12.25
N LYS A 181 -2.64 -5.59 12.54
CA LYS A 181 -3.73 -4.65 12.28
C LYS A 181 -3.55 -3.34 13.06
N GLU A 182 -3.24 -3.43 14.35
CA GLU A 182 -2.98 -2.25 15.17
C GLU A 182 -1.77 -1.45 14.66
N ILE A 183 -0.71 -2.15 14.16
CA ILE A 183 0.47 -1.51 13.56
C ILE A 183 0.07 -0.71 12.32
N MET A 184 -0.76 -1.28 11.43
CA MET A 184 -1.29 -0.54 10.29
C MET A 184 -2.10 0.68 10.74
N GLU A 185 -2.97 0.54 11.73
CA GLU A 185 -3.83 1.62 12.23
C GLU A 185 -3.01 2.78 12.84
N VAL A 186 -1.95 2.49 13.60
CA VAL A 186 -1.06 3.56 14.12
C VAL A 186 -0.25 4.19 13.00
N GLY A 187 0.14 3.44 11.96
CA GLY A 187 0.76 3.97 10.75
C GLY A 187 -0.16 4.94 10.02
N ILE A 188 -1.41 4.56 9.79
CA ILE A 188 -2.44 5.43 9.19
C ILE A 188 -2.64 6.68 10.04
N LYS A 189 -2.75 6.55 11.36
CA LYS A 189 -2.89 7.71 12.26
C LYS A 189 -1.70 8.66 12.20
N ALA A 190 -0.49 8.16 11.95
CA ALA A 190 0.71 8.97 11.80
C ALA A 190 0.81 9.68 10.43
N ALA A 191 0.09 9.21 9.41
CA ALA A 191 0.04 9.79 8.07
C ALA A 191 -0.76 11.11 8.07
N GLN A 192 -0.15 12.19 8.54
CA GLN A 192 -0.79 13.49 8.65
C GLN A 192 -0.32 14.47 7.56
N PRO A 193 -1.16 15.42 7.12
CA PRO A 193 -0.74 16.44 6.17
C PRO A 193 0.41 17.29 6.74
N PHE A 194 1.39 17.56 5.90
CA PHE A 194 2.62 18.32 6.23
C PHE A 194 3.55 17.62 7.24
N HIS A 195 3.35 16.31 7.45
CA HIS A 195 4.31 15.42 8.10
C HIS A 195 5.11 14.65 7.04
N PHE A 196 6.16 13.95 7.45
CA PHE A 196 6.98 13.15 6.53
C PHE A 196 6.56 11.68 6.55
N VAL A 197 6.74 11.00 5.41
CA VAL A 197 6.39 9.58 5.27
C VAL A 197 7.07 8.69 6.33
N GLY A 198 8.25 9.11 6.82
CA GLY A 198 8.96 8.41 7.87
C GLY A 198 8.24 8.32 9.22
N ASP A 199 7.28 9.22 9.48
CA ASP A 199 6.50 9.17 10.71
C ASP A 199 5.60 7.92 10.77
N ILE A 200 5.14 7.45 9.60
CA ILE A 200 4.39 6.19 9.45
C ILE A 200 5.25 5.02 9.93
N GLY A 201 6.45 4.89 9.35
CA GLY A 201 7.35 3.78 9.68
C GLY A 201 7.85 3.80 11.12
N ALA A 202 8.10 4.99 11.68
CA ALA A 202 8.50 5.13 13.08
C ALA A 202 7.39 4.67 14.03
N ALA A 203 6.12 4.99 13.72
CA ALA A 203 4.97 4.56 14.51
C ALA A 203 4.79 3.03 14.42
N CYS A 204 4.83 2.46 13.21
CA CYS A 204 4.72 1.02 12.97
C CYS A 204 5.80 0.23 13.71
N ASN A 205 7.07 0.59 13.51
CA ASN A 205 8.20 -0.12 14.11
C ASN A 205 8.20 -0.04 15.65
N LYS A 206 7.79 1.10 16.21
CA LYS A 206 7.67 1.25 17.67
C LYS A 206 6.69 0.23 18.27
N LEU A 207 5.52 0.06 17.65
CA LEU A 207 4.51 -0.88 18.14
C LEU A 207 4.91 -2.33 17.90
N ALA A 208 5.49 -2.66 16.72
CA ALA A 208 5.99 -3.99 16.42
C ALA A 208 7.02 -4.45 17.46
N LYS A 209 8.03 -3.63 17.74
CA LYS A 209 9.06 -3.91 18.75
C LYS A 209 8.49 -4.06 20.16
N ALA A 210 7.50 -3.27 20.55
CA ALA A 210 6.85 -3.37 21.86
C ALA A 210 6.13 -4.70 22.06
N ASN A 211 5.73 -5.37 20.96
CA ASN A 211 5.07 -6.68 20.99
C ASN A 211 6.02 -7.86 20.70
N GLY A 212 7.31 -7.60 20.48
CA GLY A 212 8.31 -8.64 20.20
C GLY A 212 8.33 -9.12 18.74
N PHE A 213 7.71 -8.39 17.83
CA PHE A 213 7.66 -8.68 16.40
C PHE A 213 8.67 -7.87 15.59
N SER A 214 8.93 -8.31 14.36
CA SER A 214 9.87 -7.66 13.44
C SER A 214 9.13 -7.12 12.21
N VAL A 215 9.46 -5.89 11.82
CA VAL A 215 8.98 -5.28 10.57
C VAL A 215 9.90 -5.68 9.42
N VAL A 216 9.33 -6.17 8.32
CA VAL A 216 10.06 -6.40 7.05
C VAL A 216 10.51 -5.05 6.48
N THR A 217 11.76 -4.99 6.00
CA THR A 217 12.37 -3.73 5.53
C THR A 217 12.64 -3.68 4.03
N ASP A 218 12.59 -4.83 3.37
CA ASP A 218 12.94 -4.99 1.96
C ASP A 218 11.77 -4.61 1.04
N LEU A 219 10.58 -4.50 1.61
CA LEU A 219 9.31 -4.21 0.99
C LEU A 219 8.55 -3.15 1.80
N GLY A 220 7.52 -2.56 1.22
CA GLY A 220 6.72 -1.54 1.90
C GLY A 220 5.67 -0.94 1.00
N GLY A 221 4.92 0.01 1.52
CA GLY A 221 3.88 0.72 0.81
C GLY A 221 4.40 1.69 -0.25
N HIS A 222 3.47 2.22 -1.00
CA HIS A 222 3.76 3.07 -2.14
C HIS A 222 2.65 4.11 -2.38
N GLY A 223 2.90 5.07 -3.26
CA GLY A 223 1.82 5.87 -3.83
C GLY A 223 0.95 4.99 -4.72
N CYS A 224 -0.38 5.15 -4.62
CA CYS A 224 -1.34 4.39 -5.41
C CYS A 224 -2.48 5.31 -5.87
N GLY A 225 -2.97 5.14 -7.08
CA GLY A 225 -4.12 5.92 -7.57
C GLY A 225 -4.16 6.15 -9.06
N LYS A 226 -3.23 6.90 -9.66
CA LYS A 226 -3.12 7.10 -11.13
C LYS A 226 -2.17 6.11 -11.79
N ASP A 227 -1.56 5.27 -11.00
CA ASP A 227 -0.74 4.13 -11.41
C ASP A 227 -0.74 3.14 -10.25
N PHE A 228 -0.35 1.90 -10.51
CA PHE A 228 -0.28 0.86 -9.49
C PHE A 228 0.75 1.25 -8.41
N HIS A 229 1.99 1.48 -8.83
CA HIS A 229 3.08 1.87 -7.93
C HIS A 229 3.62 3.27 -8.28
N LEU A 230 3.43 4.21 -7.37
CA LEU A 230 3.95 5.57 -7.45
C LEU A 230 4.86 5.89 -6.27
N GLU A 231 5.62 6.97 -6.37
CA GLU A 231 6.24 7.58 -5.20
C GLU A 231 5.16 8.14 -4.23
N PRO A 232 5.44 8.19 -2.92
CA PRO A 232 6.68 7.74 -2.27
C PRO A 232 6.70 6.24 -1.98
N PHE A 233 7.87 5.66 -1.80
CA PHE A 233 8.01 4.40 -1.06
C PHE A 233 7.71 4.65 0.43
N VAL A 234 6.80 3.87 1.00
CA VAL A 234 6.35 3.97 2.40
C VAL A 234 6.98 2.86 3.23
N SER A 235 8.15 3.13 3.80
CA SER A 235 8.81 2.18 4.70
C SER A 235 8.08 2.10 6.04
N HIS A 236 7.90 0.88 6.56
CA HIS A 236 7.29 0.65 7.88
C HIS A 236 8.34 0.45 9.00
N ASP A 237 9.65 0.57 8.69
CA ASP A 237 10.77 0.61 9.65
C ASP A 237 11.74 1.72 9.27
N CYS A 238 11.45 2.95 9.66
CA CYS A 238 12.31 4.09 9.43
C CYS A 238 12.25 5.10 10.59
N LYS A 239 13.05 6.16 10.48
CA LYS A 239 13.06 7.23 11.47
C LYS A 239 11.95 8.24 11.19
N ALA A 240 11.37 8.78 12.24
CA ALA A 240 10.45 9.91 12.12
C ALA A 240 11.12 11.13 11.46
N ASP A 241 10.31 12.00 10.90
CA ASP A 241 10.76 13.24 10.27
C ASP A 241 11.75 13.00 9.12
N THR A 242 11.54 11.93 8.32
CA THR A 242 12.37 11.55 7.17
C THR A 242 11.52 11.27 5.91
N GLY A 243 12.16 11.38 4.74
CA GLY A 243 11.55 11.00 3.45
C GLY A 243 10.69 12.11 2.83
N MET A 244 9.70 11.74 2.04
CA MET A 244 8.83 12.68 1.32
C MET A 244 7.81 13.33 2.25
N LEU A 245 7.55 14.62 2.04
CA LEU A 245 6.48 15.35 2.72
C LEU A 245 5.12 14.83 2.22
N LEU A 246 4.24 14.48 3.13
CA LEU A 246 2.85 14.16 2.83
C LEU A 246 2.03 15.44 2.70
N VAL A 247 1.30 15.57 1.61
CA VAL A 247 0.45 16.74 1.36
C VAL A 247 -0.95 16.33 0.94
N PRO A 248 -1.96 17.18 1.18
CA PRO A 248 -3.32 16.93 0.71
C PRO A 248 -3.39 16.57 -0.77
N GLY A 249 -4.17 15.56 -1.11
CA GLY A 249 -4.30 15.02 -2.46
C GLY A 249 -3.37 13.83 -2.78
N MET A 250 -2.41 13.50 -1.94
CA MET A 250 -1.63 12.27 -2.10
C MET A 250 -2.44 11.06 -1.65
N SER A 251 -2.41 9.98 -2.43
CA SER A 251 -2.91 8.65 -2.03
C SER A 251 -1.74 7.68 -1.94
N ILE A 252 -1.69 6.94 -0.84
CA ILE A 252 -0.62 5.99 -0.52
C ILE A 252 -1.20 4.74 0.12
N THR A 253 -0.47 3.62 0.04
CA THR A 253 -0.75 2.43 0.82
C THR A 253 -0.03 2.47 2.17
N VAL A 254 -0.66 1.90 3.18
CA VAL A 254 -0.04 1.59 4.48
C VAL A 254 -0.23 0.12 4.73
N GLU A 255 0.85 -0.65 4.59
CA GLU A 255 0.83 -2.11 4.46
C GLU A 255 1.97 -2.80 5.25
N PRO A 256 2.08 -2.62 6.55
CA PRO A 256 3.15 -3.22 7.31
C PRO A 256 3.13 -4.75 7.23
N MET A 257 4.23 -5.33 6.75
CA MET A 257 4.51 -6.76 6.79
C MET A 257 5.26 -7.10 8.08
N ILE A 258 4.67 -7.92 8.94
CA ILE A 258 5.14 -8.21 10.30
C ILE A 258 5.44 -9.70 10.45
N ASN A 259 6.67 -10.02 10.83
CA ASN A 259 7.10 -11.39 11.11
C ASN A 259 7.08 -11.68 12.61
N ALA A 260 6.60 -12.86 12.98
CA ALA A 260 6.68 -13.35 14.35
C ALA A 260 8.13 -13.57 14.80
N GLY A 261 9.02 -13.91 13.86
CA GLY A 261 10.46 -14.08 14.09
C GLY A 261 11.29 -12.89 13.60
N LYS A 262 12.31 -13.20 12.80
CA LYS A 262 13.27 -12.21 12.29
C LYS A 262 12.75 -11.50 11.05
N LYS A 263 13.20 -10.27 10.82
CA LYS A 263 12.79 -9.43 9.69
C LYS A 263 13.29 -9.89 8.32
N GLN A 264 14.29 -10.76 8.26
CA GLN A 264 14.90 -11.20 7.01
C GLN A 264 13.95 -12.07 6.20
N VAL A 265 13.90 -11.78 4.92
CA VAL A 265 13.06 -12.49 3.96
C VAL A 265 13.91 -13.12 2.84
N THR A 266 13.28 -13.95 2.02
CA THR A 266 13.88 -14.53 0.83
C THR A 266 12.80 -14.69 -0.24
N THR A 267 13.14 -14.34 -1.48
CA THR A 267 12.26 -14.57 -2.63
C THR A 267 12.53 -15.98 -3.18
N ASP A 268 11.46 -16.71 -3.50
CA ASP A 268 11.55 -18.02 -4.15
C ASP A 268 12.17 -17.87 -5.55
N LYS A 269 13.27 -18.58 -5.77
CA LYS A 269 14.02 -18.49 -7.03
C LYS A 269 13.35 -19.19 -8.20
N ASN A 270 12.39 -20.09 -7.93
CA ASN A 270 11.70 -20.84 -8.96
C ASN A 270 10.58 -20.04 -9.60
N ASP A 271 9.86 -19.22 -8.81
CA ASP A 271 8.76 -18.40 -9.30
C ASP A 271 9.12 -16.92 -9.44
N GLY A 272 10.20 -16.48 -8.76
CA GLY A 272 10.69 -15.10 -8.81
C GLY A 272 9.84 -14.09 -8.01
N TRP A 273 8.75 -14.52 -7.37
CA TRP A 273 7.77 -13.66 -6.72
C TRP A 273 7.56 -13.93 -5.23
N THR A 274 7.25 -15.17 -4.87
CA THR A 274 6.86 -15.53 -3.51
C THR A 274 7.92 -15.14 -2.49
N VAL A 275 7.61 -14.23 -1.59
CA VAL A 275 8.50 -13.79 -0.51
C VAL A 275 8.16 -14.55 0.77
N ARG A 276 9.17 -15.17 1.41
CA ARG A 276 9.00 -15.95 2.64
C ARG A 276 9.89 -15.43 3.76
N THR A 277 9.45 -15.61 5.00
CA THR A 277 10.33 -15.42 6.16
C THR A 277 11.52 -16.38 6.07
N LYS A 278 12.73 -15.87 6.30
CA LYS A 278 13.94 -16.66 6.17
C LYS A 278 14.09 -17.72 7.28
N ASP A 279 13.47 -17.49 8.42
CA ASP A 279 13.51 -18.40 9.59
C ASP A 279 12.28 -19.32 9.69
N GLY A 280 11.33 -19.23 8.74
CA GLY A 280 10.12 -20.04 8.71
C GLY A 280 9.03 -19.59 9.68
N SER A 281 9.22 -18.46 10.37
CA SER A 281 8.20 -17.89 11.28
C SER A 281 6.97 -17.40 10.53
N LEU A 282 5.83 -17.30 11.21
CA LEU A 282 4.61 -16.72 10.65
C LEU A 282 4.82 -15.26 10.26
N SER A 283 4.11 -14.83 9.22
CA SER A 283 4.02 -13.45 8.78
C SER A 283 2.56 -13.02 8.64
N ALA A 284 2.28 -11.74 8.88
CA ALA A 284 0.99 -11.13 8.66
C ALA A 284 1.15 -9.76 8.00
N GLN A 285 0.15 -9.38 7.19
CA GLN A 285 0.05 -8.07 6.55
C GLN A 285 -1.40 -7.60 6.58
N TRP A 286 -1.60 -6.34 6.86
CA TRP A 286 -2.83 -5.62 6.60
C TRP A 286 -2.51 -4.40 5.78
N GLU A 287 -3.39 -4.05 4.86
CA GLU A 287 -3.17 -2.91 3.99
C GLU A 287 -4.43 -2.11 3.74
N LYS A 288 -4.23 -0.80 3.62
CA LYS A 288 -5.25 0.14 3.17
C LYS A 288 -4.65 1.21 2.28
N THR A 289 -5.36 1.55 1.21
CA THR A 289 -5.11 2.81 0.51
C THR A 289 -5.77 3.95 1.28
N ILE A 290 -4.99 4.99 1.56
CA ILE A 290 -5.45 6.21 2.21
C ILE A 290 -5.21 7.45 1.34
N LEU A 291 -6.07 8.44 1.47
CA LEU A 291 -5.92 9.78 0.91
C LEU A 291 -5.49 10.74 2.01
N ILE A 292 -4.41 11.48 1.79
CA ILE A 292 -4.06 12.61 2.67
C ILE A 292 -5.02 13.77 2.38
N THR A 293 -5.68 14.26 3.42
CA THR A 293 -6.65 15.38 3.35
C THR A 293 -6.07 16.64 3.99
N GLU A 294 -6.80 17.74 3.99
CA GLU A 294 -6.35 19.00 4.62
C GLU A 294 -6.18 18.88 6.14
N THR A 295 -6.89 17.95 6.80
CA THR A 295 -6.97 17.86 8.27
C THR A 295 -6.57 16.51 8.83
N GLY A 296 -6.10 15.58 7.99
CA GLY A 296 -5.72 14.21 8.38
C GLY A 296 -5.65 13.30 7.17
N ASN A 297 -6.31 12.16 7.26
CA ASN A 297 -6.42 11.21 6.13
C ASN A 297 -7.81 10.56 6.08
N GLU A 298 -8.14 9.99 4.93
CA GLU A 298 -9.36 9.23 4.64
C GLU A 298 -8.97 7.86 4.09
N VAL A 299 -9.53 6.78 4.64
CA VAL A 299 -9.36 5.43 4.06
C VAL A 299 -10.22 5.32 2.82
N LEU A 300 -9.62 4.96 1.68
CA LEU A 300 -10.30 4.77 0.39
C LEU A 300 -10.61 3.29 0.15
N ALA A 301 -9.62 2.40 0.25
CA ALA A 301 -9.77 0.95 0.10
C ALA A 301 -9.33 0.22 1.38
N SER A 302 -10.05 -0.85 1.75
CA SER A 302 -9.79 -1.59 2.99
C SER A 302 -10.32 -3.01 2.97
#